data_d175924954625a6e810f157c6b128607
#
_entry.id   d175924954625a6e810f157c6b128607
#
_cell.length_a   1.000
_cell.length_b   1.000
_cell.length_c   1.000
_cell.angle_alpha   90.00
_cell.angle_beta   90.00
_cell.angle_gamma   90.00
#
_symmetry.space_group_name_H-M   'P 1'
#
loop_
_entity.id
_entity.type
_entity.pdbx_description
1 polymer ?
#
loop_
_entity_poly.entity_id
_entity_poly.type
_entity_poly.pdbx_seq_one_letter_code
_entity_poly.pdbx_strand_id
1 'polypeptide(L)'
;MQIQIFTQGIDVPEPLRGYVEKYLTEVLKHHTERLTRVEVHLKDLNSSKKNGVDKHCLIEARPRGMDPIVAEHDATEYRDAVHEAALKLERALQHRIDKLKHH
;
A
#
# COMPACT_ATOMS: atom_id res chain seq x y z
N MET A 1 9.35 11.18 0.72
CA MET A 1 8.73 9.83 0.78
C MET A 1 9.51 8.88 -0.09
N GLN A 2 9.91 7.76 0.46
CA GLN A 2 10.62 6.70 -0.25
C GLN A 2 9.70 5.50 -0.39
N ILE A 3 9.54 4.98 -1.61
CA ILE A 3 8.69 3.81 -1.85
C ILE A 3 9.58 2.62 -2.12
N GLN A 4 9.37 1.53 -1.38
CA GLN A 4 10.08 0.26 -1.56
C GLN A 4 9.07 -0.83 -1.84
N ILE A 5 9.37 -1.69 -2.81
CA ILE A 5 8.50 -2.79 -3.21
C ILE A 5 9.19 -4.10 -2.89
N PHE A 6 8.55 -4.92 -2.08
CA PHE A 6 9.02 -6.24 -1.68
C PHE A 6 8.09 -7.30 -2.25
N THR A 7 8.66 -8.37 -2.76
CA THR A 7 7.88 -9.45 -3.35
C THR A 7 8.28 -10.78 -2.72
N GLN A 8 7.34 -11.70 -2.65
CA GLN A 8 7.58 -13.04 -2.14
C GLN A 8 7.03 -14.03 -3.15
N GLY A 9 7.94 -14.81 -3.75
CA GLY A 9 7.59 -15.86 -4.70
C GLY A 9 7.10 -15.38 -6.05
N ILE A 10 7.33 -14.10 -6.38
CA ILE A 10 6.91 -13.54 -7.67
C ILE A 10 7.96 -12.56 -8.18
N ASP A 11 7.95 -12.37 -9.49
CA ASP A 11 8.71 -11.30 -10.14
C ASP A 11 7.74 -10.17 -10.42
N VAL A 12 8.18 -8.93 -10.18
CA VAL A 12 7.37 -7.75 -10.46
C VAL A 12 7.81 -7.17 -11.79
N PRO A 13 6.98 -7.28 -12.84
CA PRO A 13 7.31 -6.66 -14.13
C PRO A 13 7.43 -5.16 -13.99
N GLU A 14 8.29 -4.53 -14.79
CA GLU A 14 8.46 -3.08 -14.77
C GLU A 14 7.15 -2.30 -14.90
N PRO A 15 6.21 -2.67 -15.79
CA PRO A 15 4.94 -1.94 -15.86
C PRO A 15 4.17 -1.94 -14.55
N LEU A 16 4.22 -3.04 -13.80
CA LEU A 16 3.54 -3.10 -12.50
C LEU A 16 4.27 -2.24 -11.47
N ARG A 17 5.62 -2.31 -11.45
CA ARG A 17 6.42 -1.50 -10.54
C ARG A 17 6.16 -0.01 -10.77
N GLY A 18 6.19 0.42 -12.02
CA GLY A 18 5.92 1.80 -12.38
C GLY A 18 4.51 2.23 -11.98
N TYR A 19 3.52 1.36 -12.18
CA TYR A 19 2.16 1.63 -11.77
C TYR A 19 2.06 1.85 -10.26
N VAL A 20 2.67 0.95 -9.48
CA VAL A 20 2.62 1.04 -8.02
C VAL A 20 3.22 2.35 -7.53
N GLU A 21 4.41 2.70 -8.03
CA GLU A 21 5.09 3.92 -7.62
C GLU A 21 4.29 5.17 -7.99
N LYS A 22 3.79 5.22 -9.20
CA LYS A 22 3.01 6.35 -9.69
C LYS A 22 1.69 6.49 -8.93
N TYR A 23 1.01 5.37 -8.74
CA TYR A 23 -0.29 5.38 -8.08
C TYR A 23 -0.18 5.80 -6.62
N LEU A 24 0.80 5.25 -5.88
CA LEU A 24 1.00 5.61 -4.49
C LEU A 24 1.40 7.08 -4.34
N THR A 25 2.26 7.57 -5.23
CA THR A 25 2.65 8.98 -5.20
C THR A 25 1.42 9.87 -5.37
N GLU A 26 0.50 9.49 -6.24
CA GLU A 26 -0.72 10.26 -6.47
C GLU A 26 -1.67 10.18 -5.29
N VAL A 27 -1.93 8.97 -4.77
CA VAL A 27 -2.87 8.77 -3.67
C VAL A 27 -2.39 9.45 -2.38
N LEU A 28 -1.08 9.41 -2.14
CA LEU A 28 -0.48 9.94 -0.90
C LEU A 28 0.11 11.33 -1.07
N LYS A 29 -0.21 12.02 -2.14
CA LYS A 29 0.43 13.32 -2.46
C LYS A 29 0.29 14.38 -1.38
N HIS A 30 -0.79 14.35 -0.62
CA HIS A 30 -1.01 15.34 0.46
C HIS A 30 -0.28 14.97 1.75
N HIS A 31 0.36 13.80 1.79
CA HIS A 31 1.06 13.32 2.98
C HIS A 31 2.56 13.13 2.76
N THR A 32 3.07 13.51 1.60
CA THR A 32 4.44 13.22 1.18
C THR A 32 5.47 13.72 2.18
N GLU A 33 5.30 14.93 2.70
CA GLU A 33 6.26 15.50 3.64
C GLU A 33 6.23 14.81 4.99
N ARG A 34 5.09 14.29 5.37
CA ARG A 34 4.94 13.59 6.65
C ARG A 34 5.50 12.17 6.61
N LEU A 35 5.46 11.54 5.43
CA LEU A 35 5.87 10.14 5.30
C LEU A 35 7.37 10.03 5.03
N THR A 36 8.06 9.21 5.82
CA THR A 36 9.47 8.93 5.59
C THR A 36 9.64 7.79 4.61
N ARG A 37 8.80 6.74 4.73
CA ARG A 37 8.92 5.56 3.90
C ARG A 37 7.57 4.88 3.74
N VAL A 38 7.35 4.31 2.56
CA VAL A 38 6.19 3.47 2.28
C VAL A 38 6.71 2.15 1.72
N GLU A 39 6.32 1.04 2.34
CA GLU A 39 6.71 -0.30 1.91
C GLU A 39 5.49 -1.01 1.33
N VAL A 40 5.65 -1.54 0.13
CA VAL A 40 4.61 -2.30 -0.55
C VAL A 40 5.07 -3.77 -0.58
N HIS A 41 4.27 -4.64 -0.01
CA HIS A 41 4.56 -6.07 0.02
C HIS A 41 3.54 -6.78 -0.86
N LEU A 42 4.02 -7.46 -1.90
CA LEU A 42 3.19 -8.21 -2.84
C LEU A 42 3.46 -9.70 -2.69
N LYS A 43 2.41 -10.48 -2.62
CA LYS A 43 2.51 -11.91 -2.44
C LYS A 43 1.42 -12.61 -3.23
N ASP A 44 1.79 -13.73 -3.85
CA ASP A 44 0.80 -14.63 -4.45
C ASP A 44 0.51 -15.70 -3.41
N LEU A 45 -0.72 -15.73 -2.93
CA LEU A 45 -1.12 -16.68 -1.89
C LEU A 45 -1.18 -18.12 -2.41
N ASN A 46 -1.14 -18.30 -3.73
CA ASN A 46 -1.23 -19.62 -4.37
C ASN A 46 -2.40 -20.42 -3.83
N SER A 47 -3.47 -19.71 -3.51
CA SER A 47 -4.62 -20.29 -2.89
C SER A 47 -5.56 -20.87 -3.93
N SER A 48 -6.09 -22.06 -3.68
CA SER A 48 -7.16 -22.62 -4.50
C SER A 48 -8.51 -22.02 -4.13
N LYS A 49 -8.50 -20.83 -3.53
CA LYS A 49 -9.74 -20.13 -3.21
C LYS A 49 -10.58 -19.90 -4.45
N LYS A 50 -11.88 -20.00 -4.28
CA LYS A 50 -12.82 -19.74 -5.34
C LYS A 50 -12.61 -18.31 -5.87
N ASN A 51 -12.73 -18.13 -7.18
CA ASN A 51 -12.66 -16.84 -7.87
C ASN A 51 -11.26 -16.26 -8.01
N GLY A 52 -10.21 -17.03 -7.70
CA GLY A 52 -8.84 -16.58 -7.95
C GLY A 52 -8.40 -15.35 -7.18
N VAL A 53 -9.01 -15.08 -6.01
CA VAL A 53 -8.63 -13.95 -5.17
C VAL A 53 -7.42 -14.36 -4.35
N ASP A 54 -6.26 -14.34 -5.01
CA ASP A 54 -5.01 -14.84 -4.43
C ASP A 54 -3.86 -13.85 -4.52
N LYS A 55 -4.09 -12.64 -5.03
CA LYS A 55 -3.06 -11.61 -5.10
C LYS A 55 -3.18 -10.71 -3.87
N HIS A 56 -2.17 -10.76 -3.02
CA HIS A 56 -2.16 -10.04 -1.74
C HIS A 56 -1.27 -8.81 -1.81
N CYS A 57 -1.75 -7.70 -1.28
CA CYS A 57 -0.97 -6.48 -1.13
C CYS A 57 -1.10 -5.97 0.29
N LEU A 58 0.04 -5.73 0.94
CA LEU A 58 0.10 -5.06 2.23
C LEU A 58 0.97 -3.83 2.07
N ILE A 59 0.47 -2.68 2.51
CA ILE A 59 1.22 -1.43 2.42
C ILE A 59 1.41 -0.89 3.82
N GLU A 60 2.66 -0.60 4.18
CA GLU A 60 3.02 0.00 5.44
C GLU A 60 3.56 1.40 5.20
N ALA A 61 2.94 2.39 5.82
CA ALA A 61 3.42 3.77 5.75
C ALA A 61 4.03 4.16 7.10
N ARG A 62 5.16 4.84 7.05
CA ARG A 62 5.88 5.28 8.26
C ARG A 62 5.89 6.81 8.35
N PRO A 63 4.91 7.40 9.03
CA PRO A 63 4.91 8.85 9.24
C PRO A 63 5.89 9.24 10.33
N ARG A 64 6.43 10.45 10.22
CA ARG A 64 7.36 10.97 11.23
C ARG A 64 6.67 11.13 12.57
N GLY A 65 7.32 10.61 13.62
CA GLY A 65 6.83 10.78 14.97
C GLY A 65 5.56 10.04 15.29
N MET A 66 5.15 9.11 14.44
CA MET A 66 3.94 8.32 14.62
C MET A 66 4.24 6.85 14.38
N ASP A 67 3.43 5.98 14.93
CA ASP A 67 3.54 4.56 14.67
C ASP A 67 3.21 4.26 13.20
N PRO A 68 3.80 3.20 12.64
CA PRO A 68 3.46 2.79 11.27
C PRO A 68 1.97 2.49 11.12
N ILE A 69 1.46 2.76 9.93
CA ILE A 69 0.08 2.47 9.57
C ILE A 69 0.10 1.43 8.47
N VAL A 70 -0.71 0.39 8.62
CA VAL A 70 -0.74 -0.73 7.69
C VAL A 70 -2.15 -0.89 7.13
N ALA A 71 -2.23 -1.17 5.82
CA ALA A 71 -3.47 -1.57 5.18
C ALA A 71 -3.17 -2.71 4.21
N GLU A 72 -4.15 -3.58 4.02
CA GLU A 72 -3.97 -4.72 3.12
C GLU A 72 -5.26 -5.05 2.38
N HIS A 73 -5.10 -5.71 1.25
CA HIS A 73 -6.24 -6.11 0.44
C HIS A 73 -5.83 -7.25 -0.49
N ASP A 74 -6.73 -8.21 -0.69
CA ASP A 74 -6.55 -9.30 -1.62
C ASP A 74 -7.46 -9.09 -2.83
N ALA A 75 -6.97 -9.43 -4.02
CA ALA A 75 -7.72 -9.28 -5.25
C ALA A 75 -7.30 -10.34 -6.26
N THR A 76 -7.93 -10.36 -7.42
CA THR A 76 -7.56 -11.27 -8.50
C THR A 76 -6.34 -10.79 -9.26
N GLU A 77 -6.06 -9.49 -9.20
CA GLU A 77 -4.90 -8.89 -9.86
C GLU A 77 -4.16 -7.97 -8.90
N TYR A 78 -2.83 -7.86 -9.07
CA TYR A 78 -2.03 -7.01 -8.20
C TYR A 78 -2.43 -5.54 -8.26
N ARG A 79 -2.81 -5.04 -9.43
CA ARG A 79 -3.23 -3.63 -9.57
C ARG A 79 -4.42 -3.32 -8.69
N ASP A 80 -5.39 -4.23 -8.65
CA ASP A 80 -6.58 -4.05 -7.83
C ASP A 80 -6.25 -4.16 -6.34
N ALA A 81 -5.38 -5.11 -5.97
CA ALA A 81 -4.95 -5.25 -4.58
C ALA A 81 -4.24 -3.99 -4.10
N VAL A 82 -3.33 -3.45 -4.91
CA VAL A 82 -2.60 -2.22 -4.60
C VAL A 82 -3.56 -1.04 -4.49
N HIS A 83 -4.48 -0.93 -5.45
CA HIS A 83 -5.44 0.17 -5.50
C HIS A 83 -6.26 0.24 -4.21
N GLU A 84 -6.85 -0.86 -3.83
CA GLU A 84 -7.70 -0.90 -2.63
C GLU A 84 -6.90 -0.75 -1.34
N ALA A 85 -5.73 -1.38 -1.25
CA ALA A 85 -4.88 -1.23 -0.08
C ALA A 85 -4.43 0.22 0.09
N ALA A 86 -4.09 0.89 -1.00
CA ALA A 86 -3.64 2.29 -0.96
C ALA A 86 -4.76 3.22 -0.49
N LEU A 87 -5.99 3.00 -0.95
CA LEU A 87 -7.12 3.82 -0.51
C LEU A 87 -7.40 3.62 0.98
N LYS A 88 -7.34 2.38 1.45
CA LYS A 88 -7.50 2.09 2.88
C LYS A 88 -6.41 2.76 3.70
N LEU A 89 -5.18 2.72 3.21
CA LEU A 89 -4.05 3.33 3.89
C LEU A 89 -4.22 4.85 4.00
N GLU A 90 -4.62 5.48 2.92
CA GLU A 90 -4.82 6.93 2.89
C GLU A 90 -5.89 7.36 3.89
N ARG A 91 -7.00 6.63 3.94
CA ARG A 91 -8.08 6.91 4.89
C ARG A 91 -7.61 6.75 6.34
N ALA A 92 -6.87 5.67 6.62
CA ALA A 92 -6.35 5.42 7.96
C ALA A 92 -5.37 6.50 8.39
N LEU A 93 -4.51 6.93 7.47
CA LEU A 93 -3.52 7.98 7.72
C LEU A 93 -4.22 9.31 7.98
N GLN A 94 -5.18 9.68 7.15
CA GLN A 94 -5.93 10.91 7.32
C GLN A 94 -6.69 10.93 8.64
N HIS A 95 -7.28 9.80 8.99
CA HIS A 95 -8.02 9.67 10.26
C HIS A 95 -7.08 9.89 11.46
N ARG A 96 -5.89 9.30 11.42
CA ARG A 96 -4.92 9.46 12.51
C ARG A 96 -4.42 10.90 12.62
N ILE A 97 -4.17 11.54 11.49
CA ILE A 97 -3.74 12.94 11.46
C ILE A 97 -4.84 13.84 12.03
N ASP A 98 -6.09 13.58 11.66
CA ASP A 98 -7.22 14.37 12.15
C ASP A 98 -7.36 14.25 13.67
N LYS A 99 -7.12 13.07 14.22
CA LYS A 99 -7.15 12.88 15.68
C LYS A 99 -6.09 13.72 16.38
N LEU A 100 -4.92 13.88 15.78
CA LEU A 100 -3.86 14.72 16.35
C LEU A 100 -4.25 16.19 16.41
N LYS A 101 -5.09 16.63 15.49
CA LYS A 101 -5.54 18.03 15.42
C LYS A 101 -6.66 18.37 16.36
N HIS A 102 -7.29 17.38 16.97
CA HIS A 102 -8.46 17.56 17.83
C HIS A 102 -8.15 17.37 19.31
N HIS A 103 -6.99 17.83 19.72
CA HIS A 103 -6.64 17.82 21.15
C HIS A 103 -7.05 19.11 21.83
#